data_bf3adb7c35cde7334e9abb06b00643bf
#
_entry.id   bf3adb7c35cde7334e9abb06b00643bf
#
_cell.length_a   1.000
_cell.length_b   1.000
_cell.length_c   1.000
_cell.angle_alpha   90.00
_cell.angle_beta   90.00
_cell.angle_gamma   90.00
#
_symmetry.space_group_name_H-M   'P 1'
#
loop_
_entity.id
_entity.type
_entity.pdbx_description
1 polymer ?
#
loop_
_entity_poly.entity_id
_entity_poly.type
_entity_poly.pdbx_seq_one_letter_code
_entity_poly.pdbx_strand_id
1 'polypeptide(L)'
;MLKRKDKGIFDQFLPAIVVIVLMAVLWTGSMISASNIDRSSDIQQVARTFLLRMETDGCLTEENRNLLVSELEALDMEQIDLSGTTFTNVGYGNQIRLVIRGKVKLADMNFRGFATPMMTTRQADVAINKVSVAKN
;
A
#
# COMPACT_ATOMS: atom_id res chain seq x y z
N MET A 1 -28.45 -23.71 46.94
CA MET A 1 -29.13 -24.12 45.70
C MET A 1 -29.12 -23.07 44.57
N LEU A 2 -28.84 -21.83 44.83
CA LEU A 2 -28.79 -20.75 43.82
C LEU A 2 -27.50 -20.69 43.03
N LYS A 3 -26.40 -21.28 43.49
CA LYS A 3 -25.08 -21.28 42.80
C LYS A 3 -24.95 -22.21 41.57
N ARG A 4 -25.92 -23.08 41.31
CA ARG A 4 -25.87 -24.05 40.19
C ARG A 4 -26.53 -23.56 38.90
N LYS A 5 -27.35 -22.53 38.96
CA LYS A 5 -28.03 -21.98 37.77
C LYS A 5 -27.15 -21.00 36.99
N ASP A 6 -26.25 -20.29 37.64
CA ASP A 6 -25.42 -19.31 37.01
C ASP A 6 -24.26 -19.92 36.17
N LYS A 7 -23.77 -21.11 36.52
CA LYS A 7 -22.73 -21.81 35.76
C LYS A 7 -23.21 -22.26 34.37
N GLY A 8 -24.48 -22.68 34.25
CA GLY A 8 -25.01 -23.15 32.96
C GLY A 8 -25.22 -22.05 31.94
N ILE A 9 -25.48 -20.83 32.39
CA ILE A 9 -25.66 -19.65 31.50
C ILE A 9 -24.28 -19.19 30.99
N PHE A 10 -23.28 -19.14 31.84
CA PHE A 10 -21.91 -18.76 31.44
C PHE A 10 -21.30 -19.78 30.49
N ASP A 11 -21.47 -21.08 30.71
CA ASP A 11 -20.94 -22.14 29.83
C ASP A 11 -21.60 -22.11 28.43
N GLN A 12 -22.83 -21.63 28.33
CA GLN A 12 -23.56 -21.55 27.07
C GLN A 12 -23.21 -20.27 26.28
N PHE A 13 -22.90 -19.15 26.95
CA PHE A 13 -22.52 -17.89 26.33
C PHE A 13 -21.02 -17.80 25.98
N LEU A 14 -20.16 -18.54 26.67
CA LEU A 14 -18.72 -18.52 26.46
C LEU A 14 -18.33 -18.87 25.03
N PRO A 15 -18.82 -19.97 24.41
CA PRO A 15 -18.51 -20.27 23.01
C PRO A 15 -19.05 -19.24 22.04
N ALA A 16 -20.21 -18.63 22.31
CA ALA A 16 -20.76 -17.55 21.47
C ALA A 16 -19.88 -16.31 21.49
N ILE A 17 -19.38 -15.93 22.65
CA ILE A 17 -18.46 -14.79 22.79
C ILE A 17 -17.15 -15.06 22.03
N VAL A 18 -16.59 -16.26 22.16
CA VAL A 18 -15.37 -16.66 21.44
C VAL A 18 -15.56 -16.56 19.93
N VAL A 19 -16.70 -17.05 19.41
CA VAL A 19 -17.01 -16.96 17.96
C VAL A 19 -17.12 -15.52 17.50
N ILE A 20 -17.79 -14.64 18.27
CA ILE A 20 -17.93 -13.22 17.94
C ILE A 20 -16.55 -12.53 17.90
N VAL A 21 -15.70 -12.81 18.88
CA VAL A 21 -14.34 -12.23 18.92
C VAL A 21 -13.51 -12.72 17.73
N LEU A 22 -13.57 -14.02 17.41
CA LEU A 22 -12.87 -14.57 16.23
C LEU A 22 -13.36 -13.95 14.92
N MET A 23 -14.67 -13.77 14.76
CA MET A 23 -15.25 -13.09 13.59
C MET A 23 -14.78 -11.64 13.47
N ALA A 24 -14.74 -10.90 14.59
CA ALA A 24 -14.26 -9.52 14.60
C ALA A 24 -12.78 -9.43 14.20
N VAL A 25 -11.94 -10.33 14.68
CA VAL A 25 -10.51 -10.40 14.32
C VAL A 25 -10.32 -10.70 12.84
N LEU A 26 -11.05 -11.68 12.30
CA LEU A 26 -10.99 -12.03 10.87
C LEU A 26 -11.45 -10.87 9.99
N TRP A 27 -12.50 -10.17 10.38
CA TRP A 27 -13.01 -9.02 9.63
C TRP A 27 -11.99 -7.88 9.61
N THR A 28 -11.42 -7.53 10.75
CA THR A 28 -10.42 -6.46 10.85
C THR A 28 -9.17 -6.81 10.04
N GLY A 29 -8.71 -8.05 10.09
CA GLY A 29 -7.58 -8.53 9.29
C GLY A 29 -7.84 -8.43 7.78
N SER A 30 -9.05 -8.74 7.32
CA SER A 30 -9.44 -8.62 5.92
C SER A 30 -9.42 -7.16 5.43
N MET A 31 -9.90 -6.23 6.24
CA MET A 31 -9.89 -4.80 5.91
C MET A 31 -8.47 -4.24 5.77
N ILE A 32 -7.57 -4.61 6.66
CA ILE A 32 -6.17 -4.17 6.61
C ILE A 32 -5.47 -4.71 5.36
N SER A 33 -5.68 -5.97 5.02
CA SER A 33 -5.11 -6.57 3.81
C SER A 33 -5.62 -5.90 2.54
N ALA A 34 -6.91 -5.62 2.44
CA ALA A 34 -7.49 -4.91 1.30
C ALA A 34 -6.89 -3.51 1.13
N SER A 35 -6.79 -2.74 2.21
CA SER A 35 -6.19 -1.39 2.20
C SER A 35 -4.74 -1.38 1.71
N ASN A 36 -3.94 -2.38 2.07
CA ASN A 36 -2.54 -2.48 1.63
C ASN A 36 -2.44 -2.84 0.14
N ILE A 37 -3.34 -3.68 -0.38
CA ILE A 37 -3.40 -4.03 -1.81
C ILE A 37 -3.81 -2.80 -2.62
N ASP A 38 -4.79 -2.04 -2.18
CA ASP A 38 -5.26 -0.83 -2.85
C ASP A 38 -4.12 0.18 -3.00
N ARG A 39 -3.36 0.46 -1.95
CA ARG A 39 -2.21 1.39 -1.99
C ARG A 39 -1.15 0.96 -3.00
N SER A 40 -0.81 -0.32 -3.05
CA SER A 40 0.15 -0.84 -4.03
C SER A 40 -0.35 -0.67 -5.46
N SER A 41 -1.64 -0.90 -5.67
CA SER A 41 -2.31 -0.71 -6.95
C SER A 41 -2.31 0.75 -7.38
N ASP A 42 -2.60 1.68 -6.47
CA ASP A 42 -2.62 3.11 -6.72
C ASP A 42 -1.23 3.64 -7.13
N ILE A 43 -0.18 3.20 -6.44
CA ILE A 43 1.20 3.56 -6.80
C ILE A 43 1.56 3.06 -8.21
N GLN A 44 1.16 1.84 -8.57
CA GLN A 44 1.37 1.30 -9.91
C GLN A 44 0.60 2.08 -10.98
N GLN A 45 -0.61 2.53 -10.67
CA GLN A 45 -1.44 3.34 -11.56
C GLN A 45 -0.83 4.72 -11.79
N VAL A 46 -0.35 5.37 -10.73
CA VAL A 46 0.37 6.65 -10.83
C VAL A 46 1.61 6.48 -11.71
N ALA A 47 2.44 5.47 -11.46
CA ALA A 47 3.62 5.19 -12.26
C ALA A 47 3.28 4.99 -13.75
N ARG A 48 2.20 4.27 -14.06
CA ARG A 48 1.75 4.06 -15.43
C ARG A 48 1.29 5.36 -16.09
N THR A 49 0.55 6.20 -15.37
CA THR A 49 0.07 7.49 -15.88
C THR A 49 1.23 8.40 -16.26
N PHE A 50 2.24 8.49 -15.41
CA PHE A 50 3.41 9.32 -15.70
C PHE A 50 4.30 8.73 -16.78
N LEU A 51 4.40 7.41 -16.88
CA LEU A 51 5.08 6.77 -18.01
C LEU A 51 4.43 7.14 -19.36
N LEU A 52 3.10 7.14 -19.42
CA LEU A 52 2.37 7.56 -20.64
C LEU A 52 2.61 9.02 -20.99
N ARG A 53 2.70 9.91 -20.00
CA ARG A 53 3.11 11.31 -20.22
C ARG A 53 4.53 11.41 -20.76
N MET A 54 5.45 10.63 -20.20
CA MET A 54 6.84 10.55 -20.68
C MET A 54 6.93 10.03 -22.13
N GLU A 55 6.04 9.13 -22.55
CA GLU A 55 5.98 8.68 -23.95
C GLU A 55 5.69 9.83 -24.90
N THR A 56 4.84 10.76 -24.48
CA THR A 56 4.48 11.95 -25.28
C THR A 56 5.58 13.01 -25.23
N ASP A 57 6.19 13.23 -24.07
CA ASP A 57 7.17 14.29 -23.85
C ASP A 57 8.62 13.86 -24.18
N GLY A 58 8.86 12.54 -24.28
CA GLY A 58 10.18 11.94 -24.50
C GLY A 58 11.08 11.92 -23.26
N CYS A 59 10.62 12.45 -22.13
CA CYS A 59 11.33 12.47 -20.85
C CYS A 59 10.37 12.78 -19.70
N LEU A 60 10.85 12.66 -18.46
CA LEU A 60 10.17 13.20 -17.30
C LEU A 60 10.53 14.68 -17.14
N THR A 61 9.61 15.58 -17.49
CA THR A 61 9.80 17.03 -17.33
C THR A 61 9.83 17.41 -15.85
N GLU A 62 10.41 18.54 -15.51
CA GLU A 62 10.49 19.01 -14.12
C GLU A 62 9.10 19.22 -13.50
N GLU A 63 8.14 19.72 -14.28
CA GLU A 63 6.75 19.87 -13.86
C GLU A 63 6.12 18.52 -13.54
N ASN A 64 6.22 17.54 -14.44
CA ASN A 64 5.72 16.19 -14.24
C ASN A 64 6.43 15.47 -13.09
N ARG A 65 7.72 15.75 -12.87
CA ARG A 65 8.47 15.23 -11.72
C ARG A 65 7.88 15.72 -10.41
N ASN A 66 7.60 17.01 -10.29
CA ASN A 66 7.03 17.61 -9.08
C ASN A 66 5.62 17.06 -8.82
N LEU A 67 4.80 16.92 -9.87
CA LEU A 67 3.48 16.30 -9.76
C LEU A 67 3.57 14.83 -9.33
N LEU A 68 4.48 14.05 -9.92
CA LEU A 68 4.69 12.66 -9.56
C LEU A 68 5.07 12.50 -8.07
N VAL A 69 6.01 13.31 -7.60
CA VAL A 69 6.43 13.30 -6.19
C VAL A 69 5.26 13.65 -5.28
N SER A 70 4.48 14.68 -5.62
CA SER A 70 3.30 15.08 -4.86
C SER A 70 2.23 13.98 -4.80
N GLU A 71 1.96 13.30 -5.91
CA GLU A 71 1.00 12.20 -5.93
C GLU A 71 1.49 10.98 -5.13
N LEU A 72 2.79 10.68 -5.18
CA LEU A 72 3.38 9.59 -4.39
C LEU A 72 3.40 9.91 -2.90
N GLU A 73 3.66 11.15 -2.51
CA GLU A 73 3.57 11.60 -1.12
C GLU A 73 2.13 11.53 -0.59
N ALA A 74 1.14 11.83 -1.42
CA ALA A 74 -0.28 11.68 -1.08
C ALA A 74 -0.68 10.22 -0.82
N LEU A 75 0.09 9.25 -1.33
CA LEU A 75 -0.06 7.82 -1.08
C LEU A 75 0.80 7.32 0.10
N ASP A 76 1.25 8.22 0.97
CA ASP A 76 2.11 7.94 2.12
C ASP A 76 3.47 7.32 1.76
N MET A 77 4.00 7.63 0.56
CA MET A 77 5.34 7.23 0.18
C MET A 77 6.36 8.24 0.70
N GLU A 78 7.39 7.74 1.35
CA GLU A 78 8.51 8.51 1.89
C GLU A 78 9.83 8.13 1.20
N GLN A 79 10.83 8.99 1.31
CA GLN A 79 12.17 8.78 0.75
C GLN A 79 12.14 8.44 -0.75
N ILE A 80 11.37 9.22 -1.51
CA ILE A 80 11.18 9.01 -2.95
C ILE A 80 12.48 9.30 -3.68
N ASP A 81 12.99 8.30 -4.40
CA ASP A 81 14.16 8.37 -5.26
C ASP A 81 13.78 8.01 -6.68
N LEU A 82 14.05 8.92 -7.61
CA LEU A 82 13.78 8.78 -9.03
C LEU A 82 15.07 8.55 -9.85
N SER A 83 16.16 8.16 -9.21
CA SER A 83 17.43 7.89 -9.86
C SER A 83 17.30 6.79 -10.92
N GLY A 84 17.84 7.03 -12.10
CA GLY A 84 17.73 6.13 -13.25
C GLY A 84 16.53 6.40 -14.16
N THR A 85 15.69 7.39 -13.84
CA THR A 85 14.63 7.88 -14.71
C THR A 85 15.21 8.71 -15.85
N THR A 86 14.58 8.65 -17.03
CA THR A 86 14.97 9.49 -18.18
C THR A 86 14.47 10.91 -18.00
N PHE A 87 15.38 11.84 -17.69
CA PHE A 87 15.09 13.26 -17.50
C PHE A 87 15.38 14.12 -18.73
N THR A 88 16.11 13.58 -19.70
CA THR A 88 16.47 14.28 -20.93
C THR A 88 15.63 13.77 -22.08
N ASN A 89 15.11 14.67 -22.92
CA ASN A 89 14.34 14.28 -24.10
C ASN A 89 15.18 13.41 -25.03
N VAL A 90 14.70 12.20 -25.30
CA VAL A 90 15.41 11.20 -26.10
C VAL A 90 14.95 11.14 -27.56
N GLY A 91 13.90 11.87 -27.91
CA GLY A 91 13.32 11.86 -29.25
C GLY A 91 12.55 10.58 -29.59
N TYR A 92 11.83 10.63 -30.70
CA TYR A 92 10.94 9.57 -31.16
C TYR A 92 11.65 8.22 -31.32
N GLY A 93 11.00 7.17 -30.85
CA GLY A 93 11.46 5.79 -31.02
C GLY A 93 12.55 5.34 -30.03
N ASN A 94 13.08 6.25 -29.23
CA ASN A 94 14.08 5.91 -28.23
C ASN A 94 13.47 5.45 -26.93
N GLN A 95 14.22 4.64 -26.19
CA GLN A 95 13.78 4.06 -24.92
C GLN A 95 13.73 5.12 -23.82
N ILE A 96 12.62 5.15 -23.13
CA ILE A 96 12.43 5.91 -21.89
C ILE A 96 12.28 4.96 -20.71
N ARG A 97 12.73 5.40 -19.54
CA ARG A 97 12.66 4.62 -18.31
C ARG A 97 12.13 5.48 -17.17
N LEU A 98 11.18 4.93 -16.44
CA LEU A 98 10.70 5.49 -15.19
C LEU A 98 11.09 4.58 -14.03
N VAL A 99 11.89 5.09 -13.12
CA VAL A 99 12.31 4.39 -11.90
C VAL A 99 11.78 5.14 -10.70
N ILE A 100 11.02 4.45 -9.86
CA ILE A 100 10.50 4.99 -8.61
C ILE A 100 10.92 4.07 -7.49
N ARG A 101 11.63 4.60 -6.50
CA ARG A 101 11.99 3.89 -5.28
C ARG A 101 11.54 4.70 -4.09
N GLY A 102 11.12 4.04 -3.04
CA GLY A 102 10.71 4.72 -1.82
C GLY A 102 10.21 3.74 -0.78
N LYS A 103 9.72 4.28 0.31
CA LYS A 103 9.16 3.51 1.42
C LYS A 103 7.69 3.88 1.61
N VAL A 104 6.84 2.88 1.76
CA VAL A 104 5.41 3.07 2.01
C VAL A 104 5.08 2.56 3.40
N LYS A 105 4.28 3.32 4.12
CA LYS A 105 3.74 2.89 5.41
C LYS A 105 2.56 1.96 5.17
N LEU A 106 2.71 0.71 5.58
CA LEU A 106 1.65 -0.29 5.56
C LEU A 106 1.12 -0.50 6.97
N ALA A 107 -0.21 -0.60 7.10
CA ALA A 107 -0.81 -1.04 8.34
C ALA A 107 -0.56 -2.54 8.52
N ASP A 108 -0.07 -2.92 9.68
CA ASP A 108 0.15 -4.31 10.06
C ASP A 108 -0.52 -4.60 11.40
N MET A 109 -1.09 -5.79 11.53
CA MET A 109 -1.69 -6.22 12.79
C MET A 109 -0.75 -7.23 13.46
N ASN A 110 -0.21 -6.83 14.60
CA ASN A 110 0.65 -7.68 15.38
C ASN A 110 -0.06 -8.16 16.66
N PHE A 111 -0.05 -9.45 16.88
CA PHE A 111 -0.57 -10.06 18.11
C PHE A 111 0.58 -10.23 19.10
N ARG A 112 0.69 -9.29 20.04
CA ARG A 112 1.68 -9.37 21.12
C ARG A 112 1.01 -9.89 22.37
N GLY A 113 1.22 -11.19 22.68
CA GLY A 113 0.64 -11.86 23.85
C GLY A 113 -0.80 -12.37 23.62
N PHE A 114 -1.33 -13.05 24.63
CA PHE A 114 -2.67 -13.62 24.60
C PHE A 114 -3.72 -12.50 24.61
N ALA A 115 -4.27 -12.15 23.45
CA ALA A 115 -5.49 -11.37 23.27
C ALA A 115 -5.46 -9.84 23.14
N THR A 116 -4.34 -9.18 22.86
CA THR A 116 -4.37 -7.76 22.51
C THR A 116 -3.86 -7.52 21.09
N PRO A 117 -4.75 -7.30 20.09
CA PRO A 117 -4.33 -6.87 18.77
C PRO A 117 -3.79 -5.44 18.84
N MET A 118 -2.54 -5.23 18.47
CA MET A 118 -1.93 -3.91 18.32
C MET A 118 -1.79 -3.61 16.82
N MET A 119 -2.33 -2.48 16.40
CA MET A 119 -2.04 -1.94 15.08
C MET A 119 -0.63 -1.36 15.10
N THR A 120 0.23 -1.90 14.27
CA THR A 120 1.58 -1.39 14.03
C THR A 120 1.70 -0.91 12.59
N THR A 121 2.54 0.09 12.37
CA THR A 121 2.87 0.55 11.03
C THR A 121 4.19 -0.05 10.62
N ARG A 122 4.20 -0.79 9.53
CA ARG A 122 5.40 -1.35 8.91
C ARG A 122 5.77 -0.52 7.70
N GLN A 123 7.04 -0.22 7.53
CA GLN A 123 7.57 0.35 6.29
C GLN A 123 7.94 -0.79 5.33
N ALA A 124 7.48 -0.68 4.09
CA ALA A 124 7.86 -1.58 3.02
C ALA A 124 8.58 -0.80 1.92
N ASP A 125 9.66 -1.37 1.42
CA ASP A 125 10.38 -0.81 0.29
C ASP A 125 9.61 -1.09 -0.99
N VAL A 126 9.42 -0.04 -1.80
CA VAL A 126 8.78 -0.12 -3.11
C VAL A 126 9.81 0.25 -4.16
N ALA A 127 9.96 -0.59 -5.17
CA ALA A 127 10.79 -0.33 -6.32
C ALA A 127 10.02 -0.64 -7.60
N ILE A 128 9.78 0.38 -8.40
CA ILE A 128 9.11 0.27 -9.70
C ILE A 128 10.11 0.65 -10.78
N ASN A 129 10.24 -0.18 -11.79
CA ASN A 129 11.04 0.10 -12.97
C ASN A 129 10.18 -0.22 -14.20
N LYS A 130 9.79 0.81 -14.92
CA LYS A 130 8.99 0.69 -16.13
C LYS A 130 9.76 1.27 -17.31
N VAL A 131 9.66 0.60 -18.43
CA VAL A 131 10.34 0.97 -19.67
C VAL A 131 9.30 1.07 -20.77
N SER A 132 9.42 2.11 -21.59
CA SER A 132 8.60 2.31 -22.79
C SER A 132 9.43 3.02 -23.88
N VAL A 133 8.76 3.45 -24.92
CA VAL A 133 9.37 4.12 -26.07
C VAL A 133 8.74 5.49 -26.26
N ALA A 134 9.54 6.51 -26.49
CA ALA A 134 9.07 7.86 -26.80
C ALA A 134 8.30 7.90 -28.12
N LYS A 135 7.16 8.60 -28.09
CA LYS A 135 6.23 8.75 -29.23
C LYS A 135 6.04 10.21 -29.65
N ASN A 136 6.96 11.07 -29.21
CA ASN A 136 6.97 12.53 -29.47
C ASN A 136 7.47 12.89 -30.86
#